data_d0783de626c0f8682fdb96d4691179e8
#
_entry.id   d0783de626c0f8682fdb96d4691179e8
#
_cell.length_a   1.000
_cell.length_b   1.000
_cell.length_c   1.000
_cell.angle_alpha   90.00
_cell.angle_beta   90.00
_cell.angle_gamma   90.00
#
_symmetry.space_group_name_H-M   'P 1'
#
loop_
_entity.id
_entity.type
_entity.pdbx_description
1 polymer ?
#
loop_
_entity_poly.entity_id
_entity_poly.type
_entity_poly.pdbx_seq_one_letter_code
_entity_poly.pdbx_strand_id
1 'polypeptide(L)'
;FFFFFFTAMIVVYPVLSSLTHSTANFSQILKNPDVLIVFVQNLESIKEVFDSLHYDAYINLLATIEHVSTEGFFFGGQVIGTLFFFIPRAFWTSKPLSSGELIGNYLIERHDFFFNNLSNPIVSEGYIDFGIIGVIMYAFILSYFMLTSKMWIQGRDPFRNITAFYFSVHLMFLIRGDLLNGVAYFLGPFIAIYVLPKVLIFLFKK
;
A
#
# COMPACT_ATOMS: atom_id res chain seq x y z
N PHE A 1 9.70 -6.23 24.43
CA PHE A 1 9.59 -5.39 23.24
C PHE A 1 8.55 -5.97 22.25
N PHE A 2 8.64 -7.22 21.83
CA PHE A 2 7.71 -7.86 20.89
C PHE A 2 6.26 -7.87 21.41
N PHE A 3 6.05 -8.22 22.69
CA PHE A 3 4.71 -8.22 23.28
C PHE A 3 4.07 -6.83 23.25
N PHE A 4 4.82 -5.77 23.60
CA PHE A 4 4.33 -4.41 23.57
C PHE A 4 4.02 -3.93 22.14
N PHE A 5 4.85 -4.32 21.18
CA PHE A 5 4.63 -4.02 19.76
C PHE A 5 3.36 -4.72 19.24
N PHE A 6 3.17 -6.00 19.54
CA PHE A 6 1.97 -6.73 19.13
C PHE A 6 0.70 -6.17 19.79
N THR A 7 0.75 -5.82 21.07
CA THR A 7 -0.38 -5.19 21.76
C THR A 7 -0.72 -3.84 21.13
N ALA A 8 0.28 -3.02 20.82
CA ALA A 8 0.08 -1.74 20.14
C ALA A 8 -0.53 -1.94 18.74
N MET A 9 -0.07 -2.92 17.98
CA MET A 9 -0.62 -3.24 16.65
C MET A 9 -2.06 -3.74 16.73
N ILE A 10 -2.39 -4.57 17.71
CA ILE A 10 -3.73 -5.16 17.83
C ILE A 10 -4.74 -4.16 18.41
N VAL A 11 -4.32 -3.28 19.33
CA VAL A 11 -5.24 -2.39 20.07
C VAL A 11 -5.19 -0.96 19.53
N VAL A 12 -3.99 -0.38 19.38
CA VAL A 12 -3.83 1.04 19.04
C VAL A 12 -4.06 1.29 17.55
N TYR A 13 -3.55 0.42 16.68
CA TYR A 13 -3.67 0.61 15.24
C TYR A 13 -5.13 0.59 14.73
N PRO A 14 -6.00 -0.35 15.14
CA PRO A 14 -7.41 -0.32 14.75
C PRO A 14 -8.14 0.95 15.19
N VAL A 15 -7.88 1.42 16.42
CA VAL A 15 -8.45 2.67 16.94
C VAL A 15 -7.99 3.87 16.12
N LEU A 16 -6.70 3.96 15.77
CA LEU A 16 -6.19 5.03 14.92
C LEU A 16 -6.74 4.96 13.49
N SER A 17 -6.87 3.75 12.93
CA SER A 17 -7.45 3.55 11.60
C SER A 17 -8.90 3.99 11.54
N SER A 18 -9.73 3.61 12.50
CA SER A 18 -11.13 4.03 12.56
C SER A 18 -11.30 5.53 12.78
N LEU A 19 -10.37 6.17 13.50
CA LEU A 19 -10.34 7.64 13.65
C LEU A 19 -10.06 8.36 12.32
N THR A 20 -9.23 7.81 11.44
CA THR A 20 -8.92 8.41 10.13
C THR A 20 -10.11 8.34 9.17
N HIS A 21 -11.05 7.44 9.39
CA HIS A 21 -12.27 7.26 8.59
C HIS A 21 -13.52 7.91 9.24
N SER A 22 -13.40 8.39 10.49
CA SER A 22 -14.46 9.15 11.14
C SER A 22 -14.43 10.62 10.67
N THR A 23 -15.60 11.26 10.65
CA THR A 23 -15.74 12.69 10.36
C THR A 23 -15.15 13.58 11.47
N ALA A 24 -14.67 12.99 12.57
CA ALA A 24 -14.05 13.71 13.68
C ALA A 24 -12.64 14.19 13.30
N ASN A 25 -12.44 15.49 13.23
CA ASN A 25 -11.13 16.07 12.99
C ASN A 25 -10.18 15.75 14.16
N PHE A 26 -8.97 15.28 13.84
CA PHE A 26 -7.91 14.97 14.81
C PHE A 26 -7.64 16.14 15.80
N SER A 27 -7.84 17.40 15.35
CA SER A 27 -7.74 18.58 16.19
C SER A 27 -8.85 18.68 17.26
N GLN A 28 -10.01 18.06 17.05
CA GLN A 28 -11.10 18.02 18.05
C GLN A 28 -10.82 16.97 19.12
N ILE A 29 -10.19 15.86 18.74
CA ILE A 29 -9.79 14.80 19.67
C ILE A 29 -8.69 15.29 20.61
N LEU A 30 -7.71 16.06 20.10
CA LEU A 30 -6.66 16.65 20.92
C LEU A 30 -7.18 17.70 21.92
N LYS A 31 -8.28 18.40 21.59
CA LYS A 31 -8.90 19.42 22.46
C LYS A 31 -9.83 18.82 23.50
N ASN A 32 -10.44 17.68 23.23
CA ASN A 32 -11.40 17.03 24.11
C ASN A 32 -11.10 15.52 24.19
N PRO A 33 -10.25 15.07 25.13
CA PRO A 33 -9.91 13.65 25.30
C PRO A 33 -11.14 12.76 25.60
N ASP A 34 -12.24 13.33 26.12
CA ASP A 34 -13.50 12.61 26.33
C ASP A 34 -14.11 12.09 25.02
N VAL A 35 -13.84 12.75 23.89
CA VAL A 35 -14.26 12.27 22.55
C VAL A 35 -13.60 10.93 22.22
N LEU A 36 -12.36 10.73 22.66
CA LEU A 36 -11.63 9.46 22.49
C LEU A 36 -12.26 8.34 23.33
N ILE A 37 -12.69 8.66 24.56
CA ILE A 37 -13.35 7.71 25.45
C ILE A 37 -14.71 7.30 24.88
N VAL A 38 -15.52 8.26 24.44
CA VAL A 38 -16.82 7.99 23.78
C VAL A 38 -16.62 7.22 22.47
N PHE A 39 -15.58 7.53 21.71
CA PHE A 39 -15.25 6.80 20.48
C PHE A 39 -14.86 5.35 20.77
N VAL A 40 -13.97 5.11 21.76
CA VAL A 40 -13.59 3.75 22.19
C VAL A 40 -14.75 2.98 22.77
N GLN A 41 -15.68 3.64 23.49
CA GLN A 41 -16.90 3.01 24.01
C GLN A 41 -17.92 2.68 22.90
N ASN A 42 -17.95 3.47 21.81
CA ASN A 42 -18.81 3.24 20.65
C ASN A 42 -18.19 2.28 19.61
N LEU A 43 -16.96 1.82 19.80
CA LEU A 43 -16.43 0.66 19.07
C LEU A 43 -17.21 -0.57 19.53
N GLU A 44 -18.34 -0.83 18.87
CA GLU A 44 -19.33 -1.84 19.26
C GLU A 44 -18.79 -3.26 19.41
N SER A 45 -17.64 -3.56 18.84
CA SER A 45 -16.78 -4.67 19.25
C SER A 45 -15.43 -4.60 18.55
N ILE A 46 -14.38 -5.05 19.21
CA ILE A 46 -13.09 -5.37 18.58
C ILE A 46 -13.31 -6.26 17.34
N LYS A 47 -14.36 -7.06 17.33
CA LYS A 47 -14.76 -7.91 16.20
C LYS A 47 -15.11 -7.12 14.95
N GLU A 48 -15.88 -6.02 15.03
CA GLU A 48 -16.24 -5.19 13.88
C GLU A 48 -15.03 -4.47 13.27
N VAL A 49 -14.04 -4.13 14.10
CA VAL A 49 -12.78 -3.56 13.62
C VAL A 49 -11.98 -4.60 12.83
N PHE A 50 -12.00 -5.87 13.23
CA PHE A 50 -11.36 -6.98 12.52
C PHE A 50 -12.18 -7.45 11.30
N ASP A 51 -13.49 -7.30 11.33
CA ASP A 51 -14.38 -7.60 10.20
C ASP A 51 -14.34 -6.48 9.13
N SER A 52 -13.63 -5.38 9.38
CA SER A 52 -13.48 -4.32 8.37
C SER A 52 -12.57 -4.78 7.23
N LEU A 53 -12.96 -4.49 5.99
CA LEU A 53 -12.19 -4.81 4.76
C LEU A 53 -10.76 -4.24 4.74
N HIS A 54 -10.42 -3.32 5.65
CA HIS A 54 -9.06 -2.81 5.81
C HIS A 54 -8.04 -3.86 6.26
N TYR A 55 -8.50 -4.91 6.96
CA TYR A 55 -7.64 -5.98 7.47
C TYR A 55 -7.73 -7.25 6.64
N ASP A 56 -8.71 -7.33 5.75
CA ASP A 56 -8.99 -8.55 5.03
C ASP A 56 -8.47 -8.53 3.59
N ALA A 57 -7.17 -8.74 3.46
CA ALA A 57 -6.54 -8.93 2.15
C ALA A 57 -7.18 -10.09 1.35
N TYR A 58 -7.78 -11.06 2.04
CA TYR A 58 -8.47 -12.18 1.42
C TYR A 58 -9.78 -11.73 0.78
N ILE A 59 -10.59 -10.92 1.46
CA ILE A 59 -11.82 -10.37 0.88
C ILE A 59 -11.52 -9.48 -0.32
N ASN A 60 -10.49 -8.65 -0.24
CA ASN A 60 -10.06 -7.83 -1.38
C ASN A 60 -9.61 -8.69 -2.57
N LEU A 61 -8.96 -9.84 -2.32
CA LEU A 61 -8.63 -10.81 -3.36
C LEU A 61 -9.89 -11.43 -3.97
N LEU A 62 -10.89 -11.81 -3.16
CA LEU A 62 -12.16 -12.34 -3.67
C LEU A 62 -12.90 -11.31 -4.53
N ALA A 63 -13.00 -10.07 -4.06
CA ALA A 63 -13.58 -8.96 -4.83
C ALA A 63 -12.84 -8.72 -6.14
N THR A 64 -11.51 -8.87 -6.13
CA THR A 64 -10.68 -8.79 -7.33
C THR A 64 -10.99 -9.92 -8.32
N ILE A 65 -11.16 -11.15 -7.85
CA ILE A 65 -11.53 -12.30 -8.70
C ILE A 65 -12.91 -12.09 -9.31
N GLU A 66 -13.86 -11.59 -8.51
CA GLU A 66 -15.21 -11.26 -8.98
C GLU A 66 -15.16 -10.15 -10.04
N HIS A 67 -14.43 -9.06 -9.78
CA HIS A 67 -14.24 -7.96 -10.73
C HIS A 67 -13.68 -8.46 -12.07
N VAL A 68 -12.61 -9.27 -12.04
CA VAL A 68 -12.02 -9.82 -13.27
C VAL A 68 -12.98 -10.74 -14.00
N SER A 69 -13.84 -11.48 -13.30
CA SER A 69 -14.83 -12.35 -13.93
C SER A 69 -15.93 -11.58 -14.66
N THR A 70 -16.19 -10.34 -14.25
CA THR A 70 -17.23 -9.48 -14.84
C THR A 70 -16.67 -8.51 -15.88
N GLU A 71 -15.54 -7.87 -15.61
CA GLU A 71 -14.98 -6.79 -16.43
C GLU A 71 -13.77 -7.26 -17.28
N GLY A 72 -13.20 -8.43 -16.98
CA GLY A 72 -12.03 -8.99 -17.69
C GLY A 72 -10.69 -8.55 -17.10
N PHE A 73 -9.60 -8.95 -17.76
CA PHE A 73 -8.23 -8.63 -17.36
C PHE A 73 -7.80 -7.24 -17.85
N PHE A 74 -6.90 -6.61 -17.10
CA PHE A 74 -6.34 -5.29 -17.44
C PHE A 74 -5.11 -5.36 -18.37
N PHE A 75 -4.59 -6.56 -18.65
CA PHE A 75 -3.47 -6.80 -19.57
C PHE A 75 -2.25 -5.91 -19.32
N GLY A 76 -1.82 -5.78 -18.08
CA GLY A 76 -0.65 -4.99 -17.67
C GLY A 76 -0.99 -3.52 -17.35
N GLY A 77 -2.26 -3.15 -17.30
CA GLY A 77 -2.70 -1.78 -16.99
C GLY A 77 -2.20 -1.29 -15.65
N GLN A 78 -2.16 -2.16 -14.62
CA GLN A 78 -1.64 -1.79 -13.30
C GLN A 78 -0.12 -1.56 -13.34
N VAL A 79 0.64 -2.38 -14.06
CA VAL A 79 2.09 -2.17 -14.26
C VAL A 79 2.35 -0.87 -14.97
N ILE A 80 1.65 -0.59 -16.07
CA ILE A 80 1.81 0.65 -16.85
C ILE A 80 1.44 1.86 -16.00
N GLY A 81 0.32 1.81 -15.27
CA GLY A 81 -0.09 2.85 -14.33
C GLY A 81 0.97 3.14 -13.28
N THR A 82 1.61 2.09 -12.76
CA THR A 82 2.69 2.17 -11.77
C THR A 82 3.97 2.74 -12.36
N LEU A 83 4.41 2.31 -13.53
CA LEU A 83 5.63 2.81 -14.17
C LEU A 83 5.53 4.30 -14.51
N PHE A 84 4.34 4.75 -14.91
CA PHE A 84 4.08 6.13 -15.32
C PHE A 84 3.24 6.90 -14.29
N PHE A 85 3.33 6.53 -13.01
CA PHE A 85 2.54 7.16 -11.95
C PHE A 85 2.73 8.68 -11.87
N PHE A 86 3.91 9.19 -12.22
CA PHE A 86 4.28 10.61 -12.20
C PHE A 86 3.61 11.45 -13.29
N ILE A 87 3.02 10.82 -14.32
CA ILE A 87 2.28 11.55 -15.36
C ILE A 87 0.93 12.02 -14.79
N PRO A 88 0.65 13.32 -14.74
CA PRO A 88 -0.64 13.83 -14.27
C PRO A 88 -1.81 13.39 -15.15
N ARG A 89 -2.98 13.18 -14.55
CA ARG A 89 -4.21 12.83 -15.27
C ARG A 89 -4.64 13.90 -16.29
N ALA A 90 -4.18 15.15 -16.13
CA ALA A 90 -4.42 16.21 -17.12
C ALA A 90 -3.79 15.89 -18.49
N PHE A 91 -2.67 15.16 -18.53
CA PHE A 91 -2.02 14.71 -19.76
C PHE A 91 -2.38 13.28 -20.15
N TRP A 92 -2.82 12.47 -19.18
CA TRP A 92 -3.22 11.10 -19.41
C TRP A 92 -4.55 10.82 -18.74
N THR A 93 -5.64 11.20 -19.44
CA THR A 93 -7.02 11.10 -18.94
C THR A 93 -7.46 9.66 -18.66
N SER A 94 -6.97 8.71 -19.48
CA SER A 94 -7.25 7.26 -19.34
C SER A 94 -6.28 6.53 -18.42
N LYS A 95 -5.50 7.26 -17.58
CA LYS A 95 -4.57 6.67 -16.64
C LYS A 95 -5.29 5.71 -15.69
N PRO A 96 -4.80 4.45 -15.56
CA PRO A 96 -5.39 3.47 -14.65
C PRO A 96 -5.52 4.02 -13.22
N LEU A 97 -6.58 3.63 -12.54
CA LEU A 97 -6.72 3.84 -11.10
C LEU A 97 -5.76 2.90 -10.38
N SER A 98 -5.43 3.22 -9.13
CA SER A 98 -4.77 2.23 -8.27
C SER A 98 -5.69 1.03 -8.07
N SER A 99 -5.13 -0.13 -7.88
CA SER A 99 -5.94 -1.36 -7.76
C SER A 99 -6.90 -1.30 -6.57
N GLY A 100 -6.47 -0.64 -5.47
CA GLY A 100 -7.32 -0.42 -4.30
C GLY A 100 -8.54 0.47 -4.61
N GLU A 101 -8.33 1.57 -5.33
CA GLU A 101 -9.40 2.46 -5.77
C GLU A 101 -10.32 1.79 -6.80
N LEU A 102 -9.75 1.00 -7.72
CA LEU A 102 -10.51 0.25 -8.72
C LEU A 102 -11.47 -0.74 -8.06
N ILE A 103 -10.97 -1.58 -7.15
CA ILE A 103 -11.77 -2.58 -6.45
C ILE A 103 -12.74 -1.91 -5.48
N GLY A 104 -12.33 -0.82 -4.82
CA GLY A 104 -13.23 -0.04 -3.97
C GLY A 104 -14.42 0.54 -4.74
N ASN A 105 -14.20 1.11 -5.93
CA ASN A 105 -15.29 1.59 -6.79
C ASN A 105 -16.22 0.44 -7.23
N TYR A 106 -15.65 -0.71 -7.59
CA TYR A 106 -16.43 -1.90 -7.93
C TYR A 106 -17.32 -2.35 -6.77
N LEU A 107 -16.80 -2.35 -5.54
CA LEU A 107 -17.57 -2.72 -4.36
C LEU A 107 -18.66 -1.70 -4.01
N ILE A 108 -18.43 -0.40 -4.26
CA ILE A 108 -19.45 0.63 -4.12
C ILE A 108 -20.61 0.37 -5.10
N GLU A 109 -20.28 0.09 -6.36
CA GLU A 109 -21.29 -0.08 -7.41
C GLU A 109 -22.10 -1.39 -7.28
N ARG A 110 -21.48 -2.47 -6.78
CA ARG A 110 -22.08 -3.80 -6.79
C ARG A 110 -22.55 -4.31 -5.43
N HIS A 111 -21.93 -3.80 -4.35
CA HIS A 111 -22.13 -4.32 -2.99
C HIS A 111 -22.50 -3.22 -1.97
N ASP A 112 -22.94 -2.04 -2.45
CA ASP A 112 -23.35 -0.89 -1.62
C ASP A 112 -22.28 -0.51 -0.57
N PHE A 113 -21.01 -0.67 -0.93
CA PHE A 113 -19.90 -0.28 -0.07
C PHE A 113 -19.80 1.24 0.00
N PHE A 114 -19.22 1.82 1.06
CA PHE A 114 -19.31 3.26 1.32
C PHE A 114 -17.98 4.03 1.12
N PHE A 115 -16.90 3.35 0.80
CA PHE A 115 -15.59 3.98 0.50
C PHE A 115 -14.78 3.17 -0.51
N ASN A 116 -13.87 3.84 -1.24
CA ASN A 116 -13.07 3.22 -2.29
C ASN A 116 -11.56 3.20 -1.98
N ASN A 117 -11.13 3.73 -0.83
CA ASN A 117 -9.72 3.75 -0.47
C ASN A 117 -9.32 2.43 0.21
N LEU A 118 -9.19 1.37 -0.58
CA LEU A 118 -8.83 0.03 -0.13
C LEU A 118 -7.34 -0.25 -0.36
N SER A 119 -6.80 -1.13 0.49
CA SER A 119 -5.47 -1.72 0.27
C SER A 119 -5.64 -3.03 -0.49
N ASN A 120 -5.26 -3.06 -1.77
CA ASN A 120 -5.36 -4.29 -2.56
C ASN A 120 -3.99 -5.00 -2.59
N PRO A 121 -3.88 -6.26 -2.14
CA PRO A 121 -2.60 -6.93 -2.03
C PRO A 121 -1.96 -7.18 -3.41
N ILE A 122 -0.63 -7.24 -3.46
CA ILE A 122 0.16 -7.43 -4.70
C ILE A 122 -0.25 -8.70 -5.49
N VAL A 123 -0.76 -9.72 -4.80
CA VAL A 123 -1.33 -10.94 -5.43
C VAL A 123 -2.54 -10.59 -6.29
N SER A 124 -3.42 -9.74 -5.76
CA SER A 124 -4.62 -9.26 -6.47
C SER A 124 -4.24 -8.44 -7.70
N GLU A 125 -3.20 -7.62 -7.61
CA GLU A 125 -2.72 -6.84 -8.76
C GLU A 125 -2.20 -7.71 -9.89
N GLY A 126 -1.41 -8.72 -9.57
CA GLY A 126 -1.00 -9.70 -10.55
C GLY A 126 -2.19 -10.40 -11.21
N TYR A 127 -3.22 -10.71 -10.40
CA TYR A 127 -4.43 -11.35 -10.90
C TYR A 127 -5.27 -10.43 -11.80
N ILE A 128 -5.40 -9.14 -11.46
CA ILE A 128 -6.09 -8.15 -12.31
C ILE A 128 -5.43 -8.06 -13.69
N ASP A 129 -4.09 -8.04 -13.74
CA ASP A 129 -3.39 -7.86 -15.00
C ASP A 129 -3.45 -9.11 -15.89
N PHE A 130 -3.13 -10.30 -15.36
CA PHE A 130 -2.97 -11.51 -16.19
C PHE A 130 -3.43 -12.81 -15.50
N GLY A 131 -4.31 -12.73 -14.49
CA GLY A 131 -4.77 -13.89 -13.75
C GLY A 131 -3.62 -14.57 -12.99
N ILE A 132 -3.65 -15.88 -12.92
CA ILE A 132 -2.62 -16.69 -12.22
C ILE A 132 -1.21 -16.44 -12.79
N ILE A 133 -1.09 -16.26 -14.11
CA ILE A 133 0.20 -15.96 -14.75
C ILE A 133 0.75 -14.64 -14.20
N GLY A 134 -0.09 -13.62 -14.03
CA GLY A 134 0.28 -12.35 -13.43
C GLY A 134 0.76 -12.50 -12.00
N VAL A 135 0.09 -13.29 -11.18
CA VAL A 135 0.52 -13.59 -9.80
C VAL A 135 1.94 -14.16 -9.78
N ILE A 136 2.23 -15.12 -10.67
CA ILE A 136 3.57 -15.72 -10.79
C ILE A 136 4.60 -14.68 -11.24
N MET A 137 4.28 -13.85 -12.24
CA MET A 137 5.16 -12.78 -12.71
C MET A 137 5.49 -11.78 -11.60
N TYR A 138 4.49 -11.32 -10.85
CA TYR A 138 4.70 -10.39 -9.75
C TYR A 138 5.51 -11.01 -8.61
N ALA A 139 5.35 -12.30 -8.33
CA ALA A 139 6.17 -13.02 -7.36
C ALA A 139 7.65 -13.05 -7.79
N PHE A 140 7.96 -13.26 -9.07
CA PHE A 140 9.33 -13.19 -9.58
C PHE A 140 9.91 -11.77 -9.48
N ILE A 141 9.15 -10.75 -9.86
CA ILE A 141 9.57 -9.34 -9.76
C ILE A 141 9.87 -9.01 -8.29
N LEU A 142 8.98 -9.35 -7.37
CA LEU A 142 9.17 -9.11 -5.95
C LEU A 142 10.41 -9.85 -5.40
N SER A 143 10.59 -11.12 -5.79
CA SER A 143 11.75 -11.93 -5.40
C SER A 143 13.05 -11.31 -5.88
N TYR A 144 13.10 -10.77 -7.10
CA TYR A 144 14.25 -10.05 -7.63
C TYR A 144 14.62 -8.84 -6.77
N PHE A 145 13.63 -8.02 -6.40
CA PHE A 145 13.87 -6.85 -5.54
C PHE A 145 14.31 -7.25 -4.13
N MET A 146 13.74 -8.31 -3.56
CA MET A 146 14.16 -8.85 -2.26
C MET A 146 15.61 -9.34 -2.29
N LEU A 147 16.00 -10.11 -3.29
CA LEU A 147 17.36 -10.60 -3.47
C LEU A 147 18.35 -9.45 -3.67
N THR A 148 17.97 -8.46 -4.48
CA THR A 148 18.79 -7.26 -4.69
C THR A 148 18.99 -6.50 -3.38
N SER A 149 17.93 -6.30 -2.60
CA SER A 149 18.03 -5.65 -1.29
C SER A 149 18.93 -6.42 -0.33
N LYS A 150 18.81 -7.76 -0.29
CA LYS A 150 19.72 -8.61 0.50
C LYS A 150 21.18 -8.40 0.11
N MET A 151 21.49 -8.40 -1.19
CA MET A 151 22.86 -8.15 -1.67
C MET A 151 23.34 -6.74 -1.31
N TRP A 152 22.46 -5.74 -1.36
CA TRP A 152 22.80 -4.37 -0.98
C TRP A 152 23.09 -4.24 0.51
N ILE A 153 22.31 -4.87 1.39
CA ILE A 153 22.56 -4.88 2.84
C ILE A 153 23.91 -5.50 3.18
N GLN A 154 24.32 -6.52 2.45
CA GLN A 154 25.61 -7.19 2.64
C GLN A 154 26.79 -6.47 2.00
N GLY A 155 26.51 -5.45 1.18
CA GLY A 155 27.51 -4.67 0.47
C GLY A 155 28.23 -3.66 1.38
N ARG A 156 29.28 -3.02 0.81
CA ARG A 156 30.09 -1.99 1.50
C ARG A 156 29.62 -0.55 1.23
N ASP A 157 28.68 -0.36 0.32
CA ASP A 157 28.17 0.97 -0.03
C ASP A 157 27.10 1.43 0.95
N PRO A 158 27.35 2.45 1.78
CA PRO A 158 26.41 2.89 2.80
C PRO A 158 25.06 3.35 2.22
N PHE A 159 25.07 3.96 1.04
CA PHE A 159 23.83 4.41 0.40
C PHE A 159 22.95 3.23 -0.04
N ARG A 160 23.57 2.16 -0.56
CA ARG A 160 22.86 0.92 -0.89
C ARG A 160 22.31 0.26 0.36
N ASN A 161 23.10 0.19 1.44
CA ASN A 161 22.68 -0.43 2.70
C ASN A 161 21.44 0.28 3.28
N ILE A 162 21.48 1.63 3.38
CA ILE A 162 20.37 2.42 3.92
C ILE A 162 19.13 2.27 3.03
N THR A 163 19.30 2.34 1.71
CA THR A 163 18.19 2.16 0.76
C THR A 163 17.55 0.79 0.88
N ALA A 164 18.36 -0.27 0.97
CA ALA A 164 17.86 -1.63 1.10
C ALA A 164 17.18 -1.87 2.44
N PHE A 165 17.69 -1.28 3.52
CA PHE A 165 17.02 -1.32 4.83
C PHE A 165 15.66 -0.62 4.77
N TYR A 166 15.59 0.59 4.20
CA TYR A 166 14.33 1.30 3.98
C TYR A 166 13.36 0.47 3.14
N PHE A 167 13.82 -0.11 2.03
CA PHE A 167 13.01 -0.98 1.18
C PHE A 167 12.47 -2.19 1.93
N SER A 168 13.27 -2.81 2.79
CA SER A 168 12.83 -3.98 3.57
C SER A 168 11.67 -3.65 4.51
N VAL A 169 11.66 -2.45 5.09
CA VAL A 169 10.52 -1.96 5.89
C VAL A 169 9.33 -1.63 4.99
N HIS A 170 9.60 -0.94 3.87
CA HIS A 170 8.57 -0.54 2.91
C HIS A 170 7.91 -1.73 2.19
N LEU A 171 8.59 -2.86 2.13
CA LEU A 171 8.10 -4.10 1.54
C LEU A 171 6.79 -4.59 2.20
N MET A 172 6.63 -4.38 3.51
CA MET A 172 5.38 -4.70 4.21
C MET A 172 4.20 -3.91 3.65
N PHE A 173 4.45 -2.64 3.31
CA PHE A 173 3.46 -1.80 2.66
C PHE A 173 3.16 -2.27 1.22
N LEU A 174 4.20 -2.60 0.44
CA LEU A 174 4.05 -3.09 -0.93
C LEU A 174 3.28 -4.41 -1.04
N ILE A 175 3.49 -5.35 -0.12
CA ILE A 175 2.83 -6.66 -0.16
C ILE A 175 1.33 -6.52 0.13
N ARG A 176 0.97 -5.62 1.03
CA ARG A 176 -0.41 -5.44 1.48
C ARG A 176 -1.17 -4.37 0.72
N GLY A 177 -0.50 -3.28 0.35
CA GLY A 177 -1.07 -2.14 -0.37
C GLY A 177 -0.98 -2.30 -1.88
N ASP A 178 -1.51 -1.34 -2.61
CA ASP A 178 -1.39 -1.36 -4.06
C ASP A 178 0.02 -0.95 -4.54
N LEU A 179 0.42 -1.50 -5.68
CA LEU A 179 1.75 -1.32 -6.25
C LEU A 179 2.00 0.14 -6.67
N LEU A 180 0.98 0.81 -7.23
CA LEU A 180 1.09 2.18 -7.71
C LEU A 180 1.47 3.12 -6.56
N ASN A 181 0.71 3.11 -5.47
CA ASN A 181 1.00 3.92 -4.29
C ASN A 181 2.29 3.47 -3.61
N GLY A 182 2.52 2.15 -3.53
CA GLY A 182 3.75 1.60 -2.96
C GLY A 182 5.00 2.08 -3.68
N VAL A 183 5.03 2.04 -5.01
CA VAL A 183 6.15 2.54 -5.81
C VAL A 183 6.27 4.06 -5.71
N ALA A 184 5.15 4.80 -5.76
CA ALA A 184 5.15 6.25 -5.63
C ALA A 184 5.77 6.72 -4.30
N TYR A 185 5.39 6.11 -3.19
CA TYR A 185 5.93 6.43 -1.87
C TYR A 185 7.38 5.97 -1.68
N PHE A 186 7.81 4.92 -2.36
CA PHE A 186 9.20 4.47 -2.31
C PHE A 186 10.14 5.37 -3.11
N LEU A 187 9.70 5.90 -4.25
CA LEU A 187 10.57 6.60 -5.19
C LEU A 187 11.19 7.87 -4.61
N GLY A 188 10.44 8.64 -3.82
CA GLY A 188 10.96 9.85 -3.16
C GLY A 188 12.15 9.56 -2.25
N PRO A 189 12.02 8.69 -1.23
CA PRO A 189 13.14 8.25 -0.39
C PRO A 189 14.28 7.59 -1.18
N PHE A 190 13.99 6.80 -2.21
CA PHE A 190 15.02 6.21 -3.07
C PHE A 190 15.87 7.30 -3.76
N ILE A 191 15.25 8.30 -4.33
CA ILE A 191 15.95 9.43 -4.95
C ILE A 191 16.78 10.18 -3.91
N ALA A 192 16.22 10.50 -2.75
CA ALA A 192 16.88 11.27 -1.71
C ALA A 192 18.06 10.53 -1.06
N ILE A 193 17.94 9.22 -0.83
CA ILE A 193 18.96 8.44 -0.10
C ILE A 193 20.02 7.88 -1.05
N TYR A 194 19.66 7.47 -2.26
CA TYR A 194 20.57 6.80 -3.16
C TYR A 194 21.00 7.65 -4.37
N VAL A 195 20.03 8.18 -5.13
CA VAL A 195 20.32 8.84 -6.40
C VAL A 195 21.01 10.18 -6.17
N LEU A 196 20.42 11.06 -5.36
CA LEU A 196 20.92 12.41 -5.14
C LEU A 196 22.34 12.42 -4.54
N PRO A 197 22.67 11.67 -3.47
CA PRO A 197 24.04 11.63 -2.97
C PRO A 197 25.05 11.10 -3.98
N LYS A 198 24.68 10.10 -4.78
CA LYS A 198 25.58 9.58 -5.83
C LYS A 198 25.85 10.60 -6.93
N VAL A 199 24.84 11.34 -7.36
CA VAL A 199 24.97 12.42 -8.33
C VAL A 199 25.85 13.54 -7.78
N LEU A 200 25.62 13.97 -6.53
CA LEU A 200 26.43 15.01 -5.90
C LEU A 200 27.91 14.58 -5.77
N ILE A 201 28.17 13.37 -5.31
CA ILE A 201 29.53 12.83 -5.22
C ILE A 201 30.20 12.81 -6.61
N PHE A 202 29.46 12.42 -7.64
CA PHE A 202 29.99 12.39 -9.01
C PHE A 202 30.32 13.81 -9.53
N LEU A 203 29.45 14.80 -9.28
CA LEU A 203 29.63 16.18 -9.74
C LEU A 203 30.76 16.92 -8.99
N PHE A 204 30.96 16.62 -7.70
CA PHE A 204 31.96 17.30 -6.87
C PHE A 204 33.24 16.48 -6.63
N LYS A 205 33.34 15.31 -7.25
CA LYS A 205 34.57 14.51 -7.23
C LYS A 205 35.60 15.18 -8.15
N LYS A 206 36.46 16.01 -7.52
CA LYS A 206 37.69 16.52 -8.17
C LYS A 206 38.76 15.46 -8.18
#